data_c9c7690303d7ef01d524a47d412fabc2
#
_entry.id   c9c7690303d7ef01d524a47d412fabc2
#
_cell.length_a   1.000
_cell.length_b   1.000
_cell.length_c   1.000
_cell.angle_alpha   90.00
_cell.angle_beta   90.00
_cell.angle_gamma   90.00
#
_symmetry.space_group_name_H-M   'P 1'
#
loop_
_entity.id
_entity.type
_entity.pdbx_description
1 polymer ?
#
loop_
_entity_poly.entity_id
_entity_poly.type
_entity_poly.pdbx_seq_one_letter_code
_entity_poly.pdbx_strand_id
1 'polypeptide(L)'
;MRYDGPYSVDRADPMKENFLLEISVESLGAAVAAERAGAARVELCSNLQEGGVTPEPDLLRQVRAALKIPVFSIIRPRAGNFVYDESELTAMTAQIAKAKEIGADGVVLGVLRPDDSVDVPRTKELVDSAKPLPVTFHRAFDHTKDFLNALEDVITTGARRLLTSGGADSVPEGLAMLLQLLEAAAERIIVMPGRGLNAGNLGAVRRALAAREFHSGLGTVLPYDNSDFTRFEAEIRAMLRPT
;
A
#
# COMPACT_ATOMS: atom_id res chain seq x y z
N MET A 1 -16.60 -13.97 11.21
CA MET A 1 -15.70 -15.00 10.66
C MET A 1 -14.29 -14.54 10.95
N ARG A 2 -13.52 -15.23 11.78
CA ARG A 2 -12.10 -14.91 12.01
C ARG A 2 -11.32 -15.41 10.80
N TYR A 3 -10.47 -14.55 10.26
CA TYR A 3 -9.55 -14.91 9.17
C TYR A 3 -8.33 -15.57 9.82
N ASP A 4 -8.24 -16.89 9.71
CA ASP A 4 -7.04 -17.66 10.06
C ASP A 4 -6.09 -17.62 8.84
N GLY A 5 -5.33 -16.51 8.73
CA GLY A 5 -4.19 -16.45 7.82
C GLY A 5 -3.02 -17.28 8.37
N PRO A 6 -2.01 -17.63 7.55
CA PRO A 6 -0.95 -18.58 7.89
C PRO A 6 0.06 -18.13 8.97
N TYR A 7 -0.28 -17.17 9.81
CA TYR A 7 0.58 -16.65 10.86
C TYR A 7 -0.04 -16.88 12.23
N SER A 8 0.26 -18.01 12.87
CA SER A 8 0.05 -18.19 14.31
C SER A 8 1.13 -17.39 15.05
N VAL A 9 0.72 -16.38 15.81
CA VAL A 9 1.62 -15.51 16.57
C VAL A 9 1.89 -16.14 17.93
N ASP A 10 3.12 -16.57 18.14
CA ASP A 10 3.63 -16.93 19.48
C ASP A 10 4.07 -15.62 20.18
N ARG A 11 3.45 -15.27 21.31
CA ARG A 11 3.56 -13.96 22.00
C ARG A 11 4.87 -13.83 22.84
N ALA A 12 6.01 -14.18 22.32
CA ALA A 12 7.22 -14.27 23.16
C ALA A 12 8.30 -13.19 22.93
N ASP A 13 8.25 -12.36 21.89
CA ASP A 13 9.24 -11.28 21.70
C ASP A 13 8.75 -10.26 20.65
N PRO A 14 8.38 -9.03 21.03
CA PRO A 14 7.96 -8.00 20.05
C PRO A 14 9.05 -7.63 19.04
N MET A 15 10.30 -8.00 19.28
CA MET A 15 11.44 -7.79 18.37
C MET A 15 11.60 -8.91 17.33
N LYS A 16 10.94 -10.06 17.52
CA LYS A 16 10.94 -11.22 16.59
C LYS A 16 9.69 -11.34 15.74
N GLU A 17 8.71 -10.46 15.90
CA GLU A 17 7.48 -10.54 15.08
C GLU A 17 7.81 -10.33 13.61
N ASN A 18 7.48 -11.33 12.79
CA ASN A 18 7.49 -11.24 11.34
C ASN A 18 6.57 -10.10 10.92
N PHE A 19 7.11 -9.08 10.28
CA PHE A 19 6.33 -8.02 9.67
C PHE A 19 6.25 -8.24 8.16
N LEU A 20 5.23 -7.68 7.53
CA LEU A 20 5.08 -7.68 6.10
C LEU A 20 5.68 -6.39 5.52
N LEU A 21 6.62 -6.54 4.57
CA LEU A 21 7.12 -5.42 3.78
C LEU A 21 6.52 -5.48 2.37
N GLU A 22 5.74 -4.45 2.03
CA GLU A 22 5.22 -4.20 0.71
C GLU A 22 6.13 -3.23 -0.04
N ILE A 23 6.44 -3.53 -1.30
CA ILE A 23 7.27 -2.67 -2.16
C ILE A 23 6.47 -2.24 -3.38
N SER A 24 6.42 -0.91 -3.65
CA SER A 24 5.91 -0.38 -4.92
C SER A 24 6.90 -0.63 -6.04
N VAL A 25 6.38 -1.09 -7.18
CA VAL A 25 7.16 -1.41 -8.39
C VAL A 25 6.39 -0.98 -9.64
N GLU A 26 7.14 -0.64 -10.72
CA GLU A 26 6.56 -0.21 -11.99
C GLU A 26 7.04 -1.02 -13.20
N SER A 27 7.72 -2.15 -12.96
CA SER A 27 8.18 -3.04 -14.03
C SER A 27 8.23 -4.48 -13.58
N LEU A 28 8.21 -5.41 -14.53
CA LEU A 28 8.40 -6.84 -14.27
C LEU A 28 9.75 -7.10 -13.60
N GLY A 29 10.81 -6.44 -14.04
CA GLY A 29 12.16 -6.61 -13.47
C GLY A 29 12.21 -6.20 -11.99
N ALA A 30 11.63 -5.03 -11.65
CA ALA A 30 11.54 -4.56 -10.27
C ALA A 30 10.69 -5.50 -9.40
N ALA A 31 9.58 -6.01 -9.92
CA ALA A 31 8.71 -6.93 -9.20
C ALA A 31 9.42 -8.26 -8.85
N VAL A 32 10.12 -8.86 -9.82
CA VAL A 32 10.91 -10.08 -9.62
C VAL A 32 12.08 -9.83 -8.66
N ALA A 33 12.75 -8.67 -8.77
CA ALA A 33 13.82 -8.29 -7.86
C ALA A 33 13.32 -8.09 -6.42
N ALA A 34 12.14 -7.49 -6.24
CA ALA A 34 11.52 -7.31 -4.93
C ALA A 34 11.22 -8.67 -4.26
N GLU A 35 10.59 -9.61 -4.99
CA GLU A 35 10.34 -10.97 -4.48
C GLU A 35 11.64 -11.70 -4.13
N ARG A 36 12.63 -11.67 -5.02
CA ARG A 36 13.95 -12.29 -4.80
C ARG A 36 14.68 -11.72 -3.59
N ALA A 37 14.43 -10.45 -3.28
CA ALA A 37 15.01 -9.78 -2.11
C ALA A 37 14.25 -10.05 -0.82
N GLY A 38 13.04 -10.67 -0.88
CA GLY A 38 12.26 -11.09 0.27
C GLY A 38 11.05 -10.19 0.58
N ALA A 39 10.66 -9.28 -0.32
CA ALA A 39 9.39 -8.57 -0.16
C ALA A 39 8.23 -9.55 0.01
N ALA A 40 7.30 -9.26 0.91
CA ALA A 40 6.17 -10.13 1.19
C ALA A 40 4.95 -9.84 0.29
N ARG A 41 4.92 -8.66 -0.34
CA ARG A 41 3.89 -8.21 -1.30
C ARG A 41 4.49 -7.13 -2.19
N VAL A 42 3.97 -7.01 -3.40
CA VAL A 42 4.25 -5.86 -4.25
C VAL A 42 2.97 -5.08 -4.54
N GLU A 43 3.10 -3.75 -4.57
CA GLU A 43 2.12 -2.85 -5.17
C GLU A 43 2.59 -2.51 -6.58
N LEU A 44 1.85 -2.96 -7.59
CA LEU A 44 2.16 -2.66 -8.98
C LEU A 44 1.47 -1.37 -9.41
N CYS A 45 2.25 -0.46 -9.96
CA CYS A 45 1.79 0.81 -10.53
C CYS A 45 2.55 1.15 -11.81
N SER A 46 2.18 2.24 -12.45
CA SER A 46 2.97 2.97 -13.44
C SER A 46 3.24 4.38 -12.92
N ASN A 47 4.26 5.07 -13.42
CA ASN A 47 4.61 6.45 -13.05
C ASN A 47 4.78 6.67 -11.53
N LEU A 48 5.65 5.89 -10.91
CA LEU A 48 5.99 6.02 -9.48
C LEU A 48 6.42 7.44 -9.08
N GLN A 49 7.07 8.17 -9.98
CA GLN A 49 7.50 9.56 -9.75
C GLN A 49 6.31 10.50 -9.47
N GLU A 50 5.14 10.20 -10.02
CA GLU A 50 3.90 10.94 -9.82
C GLU A 50 3.00 10.31 -8.74
N GLY A 51 3.56 9.40 -7.94
CA GLY A 51 2.86 8.70 -6.87
C GLY A 51 2.09 7.46 -7.31
N GLY A 52 2.34 6.96 -8.53
CA GLY A 52 1.73 5.76 -9.08
C GLY A 52 0.34 5.98 -9.68
N VAL A 53 0.11 5.42 -10.86
CA VAL A 53 -1.21 5.33 -11.52
C VAL A 53 -1.48 3.86 -11.90
N THR A 54 -2.69 3.56 -12.32
CA THR A 54 -3.10 2.20 -12.74
C THR A 54 -2.12 1.66 -13.80
N PRO A 55 -1.55 0.47 -13.58
CA PRO A 55 -0.66 -0.15 -14.57
C PRO A 55 -1.44 -0.67 -15.77
N GLU A 56 -0.75 -0.76 -16.91
CA GLU A 56 -1.31 -1.41 -18.09
C GLU A 56 -1.66 -2.89 -17.80
N PRO A 57 -2.78 -3.40 -18.31
CA PRO A 57 -3.23 -4.77 -18.04
C PRO A 57 -2.21 -5.85 -18.41
N ASP A 58 -1.41 -5.62 -19.46
CA ASP A 58 -0.38 -6.56 -19.89
C ASP A 58 0.79 -6.64 -18.91
N LEU A 59 1.18 -5.51 -18.31
CA LEU A 59 2.18 -5.50 -17.25
C LEU A 59 1.68 -6.25 -16.01
N LEU A 60 0.43 -6.01 -15.58
CA LEU A 60 -0.17 -6.71 -14.44
C LEU A 60 -0.20 -8.23 -14.70
N ARG A 61 -0.57 -8.67 -15.91
CA ARG A 61 -0.58 -10.07 -16.29
C ARG A 61 0.81 -10.71 -16.22
N GLN A 62 1.82 -10.03 -16.77
CA GLN A 62 3.21 -10.50 -16.73
C GLN A 62 3.72 -10.63 -15.29
N VAL A 63 3.50 -9.60 -14.46
CA VAL A 63 3.94 -9.60 -13.07
C VAL A 63 3.21 -10.69 -12.28
N ARG A 64 1.87 -10.82 -12.42
CA ARG A 64 1.12 -11.87 -11.71
C ARG A 64 1.58 -13.28 -12.08
N ALA A 65 1.89 -13.51 -13.36
CA ALA A 65 2.37 -14.82 -13.82
C ALA A 65 3.78 -15.15 -13.32
N ALA A 66 4.61 -14.15 -13.09
CA ALA A 66 6.01 -14.33 -12.68
C ALA A 66 6.20 -14.49 -11.17
N LEU A 67 5.34 -13.87 -10.34
CA LEU A 67 5.51 -13.82 -8.90
C LEU A 67 4.70 -14.90 -8.17
N LYS A 68 5.24 -15.35 -7.03
CA LYS A 68 4.54 -16.21 -6.05
C LYS A 68 3.92 -15.40 -4.91
N ILE A 69 4.51 -14.24 -4.59
CA ILE A 69 3.98 -13.33 -3.58
C ILE A 69 2.76 -12.57 -4.11
N PRO A 70 1.90 -12.04 -3.21
CA PRO A 70 0.73 -11.25 -3.62
C PRO A 70 1.12 -10.01 -4.42
N VAL A 71 0.30 -9.72 -5.45
CA VAL A 71 0.40 -8.55 -6.32
C VAL A 71 -0.86 -7.70 -6.14
N PHE A 72 -0.72 -6.51 -5.57
CA PHE A 72 -1.78 -5.52 -5.47
C PHE A 72 -1.63 -4.52 -6.61
N SER A 73 -2.73 -4.20 -7.29
CA SER A 73 -2.74 -3.22 -8.38
C SER A 73 -3.29 -1.89 -7.90
N ILE A 74 -2.56 -0.79 -8.11
CA ILE A 74 -3.13 0.53 -7.87
C ILE A 74 -4.24 0.81 -8.90
N ILE A 75 -5.33 1.39 -8.44
CA ILE A 75 -6.47 1.86 -9.25
C ILE A 75 -6.55 3.36 -9.07
N ARG A 76 -5.86 4.07 -9.94
CA ARG A 76 -5.73 5.54 -9.97
C ARG A 76 -5.61 5.97 -11.42
N PRO A 77 -6.67 6.50 -12.03
CA PRO A 77 -6.73 6.72 -13.48
C PRO A 77 -5.76 7.80 -13.97
N ARG A 78 -5.35 8.71 -13.11
CA ARG A 78 -4.40 9.79 -13.41
C ARG A 78 -3.61 10.25 -12.19
N ALA A 79 -2.52 10.94 -12.42
CA ALA A 79 -1.80 11.71 -11.41
C ALA A 79 -2.60 12.95 -10.92
N GLY A 80 -2.06 13.67 -9.95
CA GLY A 80 -2.69 14.85 -9.35
C GLY A 80 -3.57 14.50 -8.15
N ASN A 81 -4.68 15.25 -7.98
CA ASN A 81 -5.58 15.10 -6.85
C ASN A 81 -6.39 13.78 -6.90
N PHE A 82 -7.15 13.52 -5.83
CA PHE A 82 -7.93 12.30 -5.66
C PHE A 82 -9.44 12.56 -5.75
N VAL A 83 -9.83 13.68 -6.34
CA VAL A 83 -11.23 14.05 -6.62
C VAL A 83 -11.54 13.64 -8.05
N TYR A 84 -12.40 12.67 -8.25
CA TYR A 84 -12.68 12.07 -9.54
C TYR A 84 -14.09 12.40 -10.01
N ASP A 85 -14.26 12.59 -11.33
CA ASP A 85 -15.57 12.73 -11.96
C ASP A 85 -16.21 11.36 -12.24
N GLU A 86 -17.45 11.35 -12.74
CA GLU A 86 -18.20 10.11 -13.01
C GLU A 86 -17.56 9.25 -14.09
N SER A 87 -16.86 9.85 -15.06
CA SER A 87 -16.16 9.09 -16.11
C SER A 87 -14.92 8.40 -15.55
N GLU A 88 -14.18 9.06 -14.67
CA GLU A 88 -13.03 8.51 -13.96
C GLU A 88 -13.43 7.39 -12.99
N LEU A 89 -14.53 7.55 -12.25
CA LEU A 89 -15.07 6.50 -11.37
C LEU A 89 -15.53 5.27 -12.16
N THR A 90 -16.13 5.49 -13.33
CA THR A 90 -16.48 4.41 -14.25
C THR A 90 -15.22 3.67 -14.74
N ALA A 91 -14.18 4.41 -15.10
CA ALA A 91 -12.88 3.84 -15.49
C ALA A 91 -12.25 3.05 -14.34
N MET A 92 -12.27 3.57 -13.10
CA MET A 92 -11.77 2.86 -11.92
C MET A 92 -12.52 1.53 -11.70
N THR A 93 -13.83 1.52 -11.86
CA THR A 93 -14.64 0.28 -11.75
C THR A 93 -14.23 -0.74 -12.83
N ALA A 94 -14.04 -0.30 -14.07
CA ALA A 94 -13.57 -1.16 -15.15
C ALA A 94 -12.14 -1.69 -14.90
N GLN A 95 -11.25 -0.85 -14.36
CA GLN A 95 -9.89 -1.25 -13.98
C GLN A 95 -9.89 -2.28 -12.86
N ILE A 96 -10.75 -2.14 -11.85
CA ILE A 96 -10.95 -3.14 -10.79
C ILE A 96 -11.40 -4.48 -11.39
N ALA A 97 -12.39 -4.46 -12.27
CA ALA A 97 -12.87 -5.68 -12.95
C ALA A 97 -11.75 -6.35 -13.74
N LYS A 98 -10.93 -5.56 -14.45
CA LYS A 98 -9.78 -6.08 -15.20
C LYS A 98 -8.69 -6.64 -14.28
N ALA A 99 -8.38 -6.00 -13.16
CA ALA A 99 -7.42 -6.52 -12.18
C ALA A 99 -7.88 -7.87 -11.59
N LYS A 100 -9.19 -8.02 -11.30
CA LYS A 100 -9.78 -9.29 -10.86
C LYS A 100 -9.68 -10.39 -11.94
N GLU A 101 -10.01 -10.07 -13.18
CA GLU A 101 -9.91 -10.99 -14.32
C GLU A 101 -8.49 -11.53 -14.50
N ILE A 102 -7.49 -10.66 -14.33
CA ILE A 102 -6.07 -11.02 -14.44
C ILE A 102 -5.60 -11.85 -13.26
N GLY A 103 -6.27 -11.77 -12.12
CA GLY A 103 -5.93 -12.51 -10.91
C GLY A 103 -5.03 -11.71 -9.93
N ALA A 104 -5.18 -10.38 -9.88
CA ALA A 104 -4.58 -9.59 -8.81
C ALA A 104 -5.04 -10.10 -7.43
N ASP A 105 -4.19 -9.99 -6.41
CA ASP A 105 -4.49 -10.44 -5.05
C ASP A 105 -5.11 -9.34 -4.19
N GLY A 106 -5.16 -8.11 -4.70
CA GLY A 106 -5.78 -6.96 -4.06
C GLY A 106 -5.70 -5.72 -4.95
N VAL A 107 -6.37 -4.66 -4.54
CA VAL A 107 -6.32 -3.37 -5.20
C VAL A 107 -6.05 -2.24 -4.20
N VAL A 108 -5.47 -1.15 -4.70
CA VAL A 108 -5.13 0.02 -3.91
C VAL A 108 -5.80 1.24 -4.55
N LEU A 109 -6.62 1.96 -3.79
CA LEU A 109 -7.39 3.11 -4.28
C LEU A 109 -7.72 4.10 -3.16
N GLY A 110 -8.34 5.23 -3.50
CA GLY A 110 -8.85 6.20 -2.53
C GLY A 110 -9.48 7.38 -3.26
N VAL A 111 -10.63 7.82 -2.81
CA VAL A 111 -11.39 8.93 -3.38
C VAL A 111 -11.61 10.00 -2.32
N LEU A 112 -11.34 11.26 -2.67
CA LEU A 112 -11.62 12.41 -1.83
C LEU A 112 -12.71 13.28 -2.47
N ARG A 113 -13.36 14.09 -1.63
CA ARG A 113 -14.21 15.18 -2.04
C ARG A 113 -13.41 16.47 -2.27
N PRO A 114 -14.00 17.49 -2.90
CA PRO A 114 -13.31 18.77 -3.12
C PRO A 114 -12.90 19.52 -1.84
N ASP A 115 -13.45 19.16 -0.67
CA ASP A 115 -13.09 19.70 0.64
C ASP A 115 -11.98 18.93 1.35
N ASP A 116 -11.38 17.97 0.66
CA ASP A 116 -10.35 17.03 1.13
C ASP A 116 -10.86 15.97 2.14
N SER A 117 -12.16 15.83 2.35
CA SER A 117 -12.71 14.71 3.11
C SER A 117 -12.76 13.43 2.28
N VAL A 118 -12.79 12.26 2.95
CA VAL A 118 -12.96 10.97 2.28
C VAL A 118 -14.35 10.91 1.62
N ASP A 119 -14.41 10.56 0.34
CA ASP A 119 -15.69 10.28 -0.31
C ASP A 119 -16.14 8.84 0.03
N VAL A 120 -16.79 8.71 1.18
CA VAL A 120 -17.23 7.41 1.71
C VAL A 120 -18.15 6.66 0.73
N PRO A 121 -19.22 7.28 0.15
CA PRO A 121 -20.11 6.57 -0.77
C PRO A 121 -19.36 6.01 -1.98
N ARG A 122 -18.60 6.86 -2.71
CA ARG A 122 -17.88 6.45 -3.92
C ARG A 122 -16.77 5.43 -3.62
N THR A 123 -16.02 5.65 -2.53
CA THR A 123 -14.99 4.67 -2.11
C THR A 123 -15.62 3.32 -1.77
N LYS A 124 -16.76 3.33 -1.06
CA LYS A 124 -17.47 2.10 -0.70
C LYS A 124 -17.95 1.34 -1.94
N GLU A 125 -18.50 2.01 -2.94
CA GLU A 125 -18.91 1.39 -4.22
C GLU A 125 -17.72 0.70 -4.90
N LEU A 126 -16.55 1.36 -4.95
CA LEU A 126 -15.34 0.75 -5.50
C LEU A 126 -14.84 -0.45 -4.66
N VAL A 127 -14.89 -0.34 -3.33
CA VAL A 127 -14.57 -1.46 -2.42
C VAL A 127 -15.52 -2.63 -2.63
N ASP A 128 -16.81 -2.38 -2.77
CA ASP A 128 -17.80 -3.42 -3.05
C ASP A 128 -17.58 -4.08 -4.42
N SER A 129 -17.21 -3.30 -5.45
CA SER A 129 -16.87 -3.84 -6.78
C SER A 129 -15.59 -4.67 -6.78
N ALA A 130 -14.66 -4.38 -5.89
CA ALA A 130 -13.41 -5.12 -5.76
C ALA A 130 -13.59 -6.51 -5.12
N LYS A 131 -14.65 -6.75 -4.37
CA LYS A 131 -14.88 -8.05 -3.70
C LYS A 131 -14.74 -9.24 -4.64
N PRO A 132 -14.07 -10.33 -4.20
CA PRO A 132 -13.56 -10.62 -2.86
C PRO A 132 -12.15 -10.07 -2.58
N LEU A 133 -11.55 -9.29 -3.49
CA LEU A 133 -10.20 -8.76 -3.29
C LEU A 133 -10.17 -7.76 -2.12
N PRO A 134 -9.15 -7.83 -1.24
CA PRO A 134 -8.93 -6.80 -0.24
C PRO A 134 -8.54 -5.48 -0.89
N VAL A 135 -9.00 -4.38 -0.28
CA VAL A 135 -8.70 -3.02 -0.72
C VAL A 135 -7.78 -2.33 0.29
N THR A 136 -6.75 -1.66 -0.21
CA THR A 136 -5.96 -0.70 0.54
C THR A 136 -6.41 0.71 0.17
N PHE A 137 -6.80 1.53 1.15
CA PHE A 137 -6.97 2.97 0.94
C PHE A 137 -5.57 3.60 0.95
N HIS A 138 -5.20 4.25 -0.16
CA HIS A 138 -3.85 4.76 -0.36
C HIS A 138 -3.64 6.14 0.28
N ARG A 139 -2.49 6.76 0.01
CA ARG A 139 -2.05 8.03 0.58
C ARG A 139 -2.89 9.26 0.20
N ALA A 140 -4.02 9.11 -0.49
CA ALA A 140 -5.05 10.15 -0.52
C ALA A 140 -5.45 10.58 0.90
N PHE A 141 -5.39 9.65 1.85
CA PHE A 141 -5.60 9.90 3.27
C PHE A 141 -4.71 11.02 3.83
N ASP A 142 -3.46 11.08 3.42
CA ASP A 142 -2.50 12.09 3.89
C ASP A 142 -2.85 13.53 3.46
N HIS A 143 -3.84 13.70 2.59
CA HIS A 143 -4.37 15.00 2.16
C HIS A 143 -5.61 15.43 2.96
N THR A 144 -6.16 14.58 3.82
CA THR A 144 -7.31 14.93 4.66
C THR A 144 -6.90 15.90 5.78
N LYS A 145 -7.88 16.65 6.31
CA LYS A 145 -7.63 17.68 7.33
C LYS A 145 -7.77 17.16 8.76
N ASP A 146 -8.60 16.15 8.96
CA ASP A 146 -8.88 15.54 10.26
C ASP A 146 -8.64 14.03 10.15
N PHE A 147 -7.46 13.60 10.55
CA PHE A 147 -7.02 12.21 10.37
C PHE A 147 -7.83 11.19 11.18
N LEU A 148 -8.32 11.57 12.36
CA LEU A 148 -9.09 10.63 13.19
C LEU A 148 -10.51 10.44 12.63
N ASN A 149 -11.17 11.49 12.18
CA ASN A 149 -12.45 11.37 11.48
C ASN A 149 -12.27 10.67 10.12
N ALA A 150 -11.23 11.00 9.37
CA ALA A 150 -10.92 10.34 8.10
C ALA A 150 -10.64 8.83 8.28
N LEU A 151 -10.04 8.41 9.40
CA LEU A 151 -9.86 7.00 9.73
C LEU A 151 -11.22 6.28 9.88
N GLU A 152 -12.17 6.86 10.60
CA GLU A 152 -13.53 6.30 10.74
C GLU A 152 -14.25 6.23 9.38
N ASP A 153 -14.08 7.26 8.56
CA ASP A 153 -14.61 7.27 7.20
C ASP A 153 -14.02 6.11 6.38
N VAL A 154 -12.69 5.91 6.39
CA VAL A 154 -12.04 4.81 5.66
C VAL A 154 -12.50 3.45 6.19
N ILE A 155 -12.63 3.27 7.50
CA ILE A 155 -13.17 2.03 8.10
C ILE A 155 -14.59 1.76 7.59
N THR A 156 -15.42 2.81 7.51
CA THR A 156 -16.81 2.71 7.03
C THR A 156 -16.90 2.27 5.57
N THR A 157 -15.90 2.57 4.73
CA THR A 157 -15.85 2.10 3.34
C THR A 157 -15.70 0.58 3.22
N GLY A 158 -15.21 -0.09 4.25
CA GLY A 158 -14.88 -1.50 4.23
C GLY A 158 -13.48 -1.82 3.66
N ALA A 159 -12.64 -0.81 3.47
CA ALA A 159 -11.22 -1.03 3.12
C ALA A 159 -10.52 -1.88 4.19
N ARG A 160 -9.66 -2.78 3.76
CA ARG A 160 -8.93 -3.69 4.66
C ARG A 160 -7.69 -3.04 5.27
N ARG A 161 -7.07 -2.08 4.54
CA ARG A 161 -5.83 -1.39 4.92
C ARG A 161 -5.95 0.09 4.68
N LEU A 162 -5.17 0.82 5.46
CA LEU A 162 -4.90 2.24 5.27
C LEU A 162 -3.40 2.43 5.13
N LEU A 163 -2.94 2.89 3.96
CA LEU A 163 -1.56 3.31 3.72
C LEU A 163 -1.43 4.81 4.01
N THR A 164 -0.56 5.16 4.95
CA THR A 164 -0.38 6.56 5.37
C THR A 164 1.01 6.83 5.90
N SER A 165 1.48 8.07 5.78
CA SER A 165 2.66 8.59 6.48
C SER A 165 2.31 9.37 7.76
N GLY A 166 1.04 9.37 8.16
CA GLY A 166 0.54 10.23 9.25
C GLY A 166 0.43 11.69 8.84
N GLY A 167 0.20 11.96 7.54
CA GLY A 167 0.08 13.30 6.96
C GLY A 167 1.41 14.06 6.80
N ALA A 168 2.55 13.44 7.13
CA ALA A 168 3.87 14.06 7.04
C ALA A 168 4.59 13.68 5.73
N ASP A 169 5.74 14.33 5.48
CA ASP A 169 6.56 14.05 4.30
C ASP A 169 7.28 12.69 4.38
N SER A 170 7.38 12.13 5.58
CA SER A 170 7.91 10.78 5.80
C SER A 170 7.30 10.14 7.04
N VAL A 171 7.32 8.81 7.10
CA VAL A 171 6.89 8.04 8.29
C VAL A 171 7.65 8.46 9.55
N PRO A 172 8.99 8.66 9.56
CA PRO A 172 9.69 9.16 10.74
C PRO A 172 9.15 10.51 11.27
N GLU A 173 8.72 11.41 10.40
CA GLU A 173 8.15 12.71 10.77
C GLU A 173 6.71 12.58 11.26
N GLY A 174 5.95 11.61 10.75
CA GLY A 174 4.56 11.36 11.09
C GLY A 174 4.32 10.44 12.30
N LEU A 175 5.36 10.01 13.02
CA LEU A 175 5.27 9.00 14.10
C LEU A 175 4.19 9.31 15.13
N ALA A 176 4.07 10.57 15.56
CA ALA A 176 3.09 10.95 16.57
C ALA A 176 1.64 10.72 16.12
N MET A 177 1.32 11.06 14.87
CA MET A 177 -0.01 10.81 14.30
C MET A 177 -0.22 9.32 14.02
N LEU A 178 0.79 8.62 13.54
CA LEU A 178 0.71 7.18 13.29
C LEU A 178 0.42 6.38 14.56
N LEU A 179 0.98 6.78 15.72
CA LEU A 179 0.62 6.19 17.01
C LEU A 179 -0.85 6.38 17.34
N GLN A 180 -1.40 7.59 17.17
CA GLN A 180 -2.81 7.87 17.40
C GLN A 180 -3.71 7.06 16.46
N LEU A 181 -3.34 6.98 15.17
CA LEU A 181 -4.09 6.20 14.18
C LEU A 181 -4.09 4.70 14.50
N LEU A 182 -2.94 4.14 14.92
CA LEU A 182 -2.86 2.73 15.32
C LEU A 182 -3.71 2.44 16.55
N GLU A 183 -3.70 3.32 17.54
CA GLU A 183 -4.54 3.21 18.73
C GLU A 183 -6.03 3.31 18.36
N ALA A 184 -6.42 4.33 17.60
CA ALA A 184 -7.80 4.54 17.19
C ALA A 184 -8.32 3.42 16.26
N ALA A 185 -7.47 2.88 15.40
CA ALA A 185 -7.83 1.78 14.50
C ALA A 185 -8.29 0.52 15.27
N ALA A 186 -7.72 0.22 16.44
CA ALA A 186 -8.13 -0.86 17.35
C ALA A 186 -8.38 -2.20 16.62
N GLU A 187 -7.52 -2.58 15.69
CA GLU A 187 -7.62 -3.78 14.83
C GLU A 187 -8.82 -3.81 13.85
N ARG A 188 -9.61 -2.74 13.77
CA ARG A 188 -10.73 -2.63 12.81
C ARG A 188 -10.25 -2.50 11.36
N ILE A 189 -9.05 -1.94 11.19
CA ILE A 189 -8.36 -1.78 9.91
C ILE A 189 -6.85 -1.91 10.13
N ILE A 190 -6.12 -2.42 9.14
CA ILE A 190 -4.65 -2.48 9.19
C ILE A 190 -4.11 -1.10 8.81
N VAL A 191 -3.49 -0.40 9.76
CA VAL A 191 -2.71 0.81 9.45
C VAL A 191 -1.32 0.37 9.00
N MET A 192 -0.97 0.72 7.76
CA MET A 192 0.29 0.40 7.10
C MET A 192 1.10 1.67 6.89
N PRO A 193 2.12 1.96 7.73
CA PRO A 193 2.99 3.09 7.53
C PRO A 193 3.76 3.00 6.21
N GLY A 194 3.76 4.08 5.41
CA GLY A 194 4.49 4.13 4.15
C GLY A 194 4.77 5.55 3.69
N ARG A 195 5.89 5.76 3.07
CA ARG A 195 6.59 6.95 2.56
C ARG A 195 7.92 7.18 3.31
N GLY A 196 9.00 7.21 2.57
CA GLY A 196 10.33 7.51 3.09
C GLY A 196 10.94 6.41 3.96
N LEU A 197 10.35 5.22 4.02
CA LEU A 197 10.93 4.06 4.68
C LEU A 197 12.09 3.48 3.86
N ASN A 198 13.18 3.16 4.55
CA ASN A 198 14.39 2.58 4.01
C ASN A 198 15.15 1.80 5.09
N ALA A 199 16.28 1.16 4.74
CA ALA A 199 17.07 0.37 5.68
C ALA A 199 17.61 1.18 6.88
N GLY A 200 17.83 2.48 6.70
CA GLY A 200 18.35 3.35 7.76
C GLY A 200 17.33 3.73 8.83
N ASN A 201 16.04 3.65 8.55
CA ASN A 201 15.01 4.12 9.48
C ASN A 201 13.96 3.08 9.88
N LEU A 202 13.71 2.04 9.08
CA LEU A 202 12.65 1.07 9.35
C LEU A 202 12.79 0.40 10.72
N GLY A 203 14.01 0.06 11.14
CA GLY A 203 14.24 -0.53 12.46
C GLY A 203 13.79 0.37 13.62
N ALA A 204 14.08 1.67 13.55
CA ALA A 204 13.63 2.64 14.55
C ALA A 204 12.10 2.83 14.52
N VAL A 205 11.52 2.91 13.33
CA VAL A 205 10.06 3.02 13.14
C VAL A 205 9.34 1.80 13.71
N ARG A 206 9.83 0.59 13.47
CA ARG A 206 9.24 -0.65 14.00
C ARG A 206 9.27 -0.73 15.53
N ARG A 207 10.34 -0.21 16.15
CA ARG A 207 10.39 -0.11 17.63
C ARG A 207 9.40 0.90 18.19
N ALA A 208 9.10 1.95 17.43
CA ALA A 208 8.17 3.01 17.86
C ALA A 208 6.70 2.65 17.59
N LEU A 209 6.40 1.91 16.52
CA LEU A 209 5.05 1.62 16.08
C LEU A 209 4.73 0.12 16.19
N ALA A 210 3.60 -0.22 16.78
CA ALA A 210 3.08 -1.59 16.81
C ALA A 210 2.39 -1.98 15.47
N ALA A 211 2.90 -1.49 14.33
CA ALA A 211 2.39 -1.85 13.02
C ALA A 211 2.97 -3.18 12.54
N ARG A 212 2.16 -3.96 11.82
CA ARG A 212 2.54 -5.28 11.30
C ARG A 212 2.84 -5.30 9.81
N GLU A 213 2.44 -4.28 9.08
CA GLU A 213 2.66 -4.10 7.65
C GLU A 213 3.32 -2.74 7.41
N PHE A 214 4.30 -2.70 6.51
CA PHE A 214 5.01 -1.47 6.13
C PHE A 214 5.14 -1.40 4.62
N HIS A 215 5.15 -0.17 4.09
CA HIS A 215 5.22 0.07 2.65
C HIS A 215 6.41 0.97 2.30
N SER A 216 7.11 0.65 1.21
CA SER A 216 8.16 1.51 0.65
C SER A 216 8.19 1.47 -0.88
N GLY A 217 8.38 2.64 -1.49
CA GLY A 217 8.60 2.76 -2.94
C GLY A 217 10.08 2.68 -3.33
N LEU A 218 11.01 2.90 -2.38
CA LEU A 218 12.47 2.86 -2.58
C LEU A 218 12.96 3.65 -3.82
N GLY A 219 12.29 4.74 -4.17
CA GLY A 219 12.56 5.52 -5.39
C GLY A 219 13.98 6.05 -5.53
N THR A 220 14.75 6.12 -4.42
CA THR A 220 16.17 6.55 -4.45
C THR A 220 17.13 5.46 -4.92
N VAL A 221 16.70 4.19 -4.93
CA VAL A 221 17.53 3.04 -5.33
C VAL A 221 16.90 2.19 -6.43
N LEU A 222 15.64 2.45 -6.77
CA LEU A 222 14.99 1.80 -7.91
C LEU A 222 15.58 2.37 -9.20
N PRO A 223 16.16 1.55 -10.10
CA PRO A 223 16.75 2.04 -11.33
C PRO A 223 15.66 2.49 -12.32
N TYR A 224 15.79 3.70 -12.86
CA TYR A 224 14.85 4.25 -13.86
C TYR A 224 14.90 3.52 -15.21
N ASP A 225 16.05 2.94 -15.55
CA ASP A 225 16.27 2.23 -16.82
C ASP A 225 16.01 0.72 -16.72
N ASN A 226 15.60 0.23 -15.53
CA ASN A 226 15.36 -1.18 -15.25
C ASN A 226 16.53 -2.13 -15.60
N SER A 227 17.78 -1.61 -15.58
CA SER A 227 18.97 -2.35 -16.03
C SER A 227 19.67 -3.12 -14.91
N ASP A 228 19.74 -2.57 -13.68
CA ASP A 228 20.44 -3.17 -12.55
C ASP A 228 19.70 -2.97 -11.23
N PHE A 229 19.16 -4.05 -10.69
CA PHE A 229 18.41 -4.06 -9.43
C PHE A 229 19.29 -4.39 -8.20
N THR A 230 20.60 -4.49 -8.33
CA THR A 230 21.50 -4.91 -7.23
C THR A 230 21.34 -4.02 -5.99
N ARG A 231 21.33 -2.70 -6.16
CA ARG A 231 21.14 -1.74 -5.05
C ARG A 231 19.74 -1.82 -4.46
N PHE A 232 18.72 -1.95 -5.29
CA PHE A 232 17.34 -2.10 -4.88
C PHE A 232 17.12 -3.36 -4.04
N GLU A 233 17.64 -4.50 -4.49
CA GLU A 233 17.58 -5.74 -3.73
C GLU A 233 18.37 -5.68 -2.42
N ALA A 234 19.55 -5.06 -2.45
CA ALA A 234 20.38 -4.91 -1.25
C ALA A 234 19.65 -4.08 -0.18
N GLU A 235 18.95 -3.03 -0.58
CA GLU A 235 18.15 -2.18 0.30
C GLU A 235 16.99 -2.96 0.92
N ILE A 236 16.22 -3.71 0.13
CA ILE A 236 15.11 -4.55 0.63
C ILE A 236 15.65 -5.58 1.64
N ARG A 237 16.74 -6.28 1.30
CA ARG A 237 17.35 -7.24 2.22
C ARG A 237 17.84 -6.58 3.52
N ALA A 238 18.36 -5.36 3.43
CA ALA A 238 18.80 -4.61 4.61
C ALA A 238 17.62 -4.19 5.49
N MET A 239 16.47 -3.79 4.88
CA MET A 239 15.23 -3.50 5.60
C MET A 239 14.66 -4.71 6.35
N LEU A 240 14.87 -5.91 5.82
CA LEU A 240 14.34 -7.17 6.39
C LEU A 240 15.25 -7.78 7.46
N ARG A 241 16.47 -7.26 7.68
CA ARG A 241 17.36 -7.77 8.73
C ARG A 241 16.76 -7.55 10.11
N PRO A 242 16.90 -8.50 11.03
CA PRO A 242 16.60 -8.29 12.43
C PRO A 242 17.40 -7.08 12.96
N THR A 243 16.75 -6.16 13.64
CA THR A 243 17.37 -4.99 14.31
C THR A 243 17.59 -5.28 15.78
#